data_40332d709d9e186527ec2f87b23d1a56
#
_entry.id   40332d709d9e186527ec2f87b23d1a56
#
_cell.length_a   1.000
_cell.length_b   1.000
_cell.length_c   1.000
_cell.angle_alpha   90.00
_cell.angle_beta   90.00
_cell.angle_gamma   90.00
#
_symmetry.space_group_name_H-M   'P 1'
#
loop_
_entity.id
_entity.type
_entity.pdbx_description
1 polymer ?
#
loop_
_entity_poly.entity_id
_entity_poly.type
_entity_poly.pdbx_seq_one_letter_code
_entity_poly.pdbx_strand_id
1 'polypeptide(L)'
;MPQRHTSGRTYAHEHYYAGFQVQPHSRDYSYYVFDPPRASRHFILTVSHQAFAERQIFYQDAADLCYQILQRALLTETEERPLWPHRTVSDQELDAYRATHRPTRKLSW
;
A
#
# COMPACT_ATOMS: atom_id res chain seq x y z
N MET A 1 -12.35 -20.98 -17.08
CA MET A 1 -11.94 -20.85 -16.67
C MET A 1 -11.60 -20.58 -16.23
N PRO A 2 -11.42 -20.57 -16.14
CA PRO A 2 -10.79 -20.40 -15.54
C PRO A 2 -10.44 -20.13 -14.93
N GLN A 3 -10.12 -19.90 -14.81
CA GLN A 3 -9.64 -19.75 -14.14
C GLN A 3 -9.16 -19.67 -13.51
N ARG A 4 -8.96 -19.69 -13.53
CA ARG A 4 -8.42 -19.59 -12.91
C ARG A 4 -8.13 -19.62 -12.16
N HIS A 5 -8.02 -19.58 -11.97
CA HIS A 5 -7.69 -19.58 -11.19
C HIS A 5 -7.48 -19.79 -10.44
N THR A 6 -7.33 -20.02 -10.65
CA THR A 6 -7.00 -20.28 -10.00
C THR A 6 -6.93 -20.32 -9.12
N SER A 7 -6.84 -20.65 -9.06
CA SER A 7 -6.52 -20.77 -8.30
C SER A 7 -6.65 -20.51 -7.36
N GLY A 8 -6.59 -20.48 -6.87
CA GLY A 8 -6.49 -20.29 -5.98
C GLY A 8 -6.30 -19.94 -5.25
N ARG A 9 -5.95 -19.89 -5.13
CA ARG A 9 -5.53 -19.49 -4.43
C ARG A 9 -5.71 -18.69 -3.88
N THR A 10 -5.64 -18.67 -3.30
CA THR A 10 -5.74 -17.99 -2.72
C THR A 10 -5.78 -17.04 -2.74
N TYR A 11 -6.11 -16.97 -2.53
CA TYR A 11 -6.30 -16.03 -2.47
C TYR A 11 -6.41 -15.10 -3.24
N ALA A 12 -6.90 -15.05 -3.56
CA ALA A 12 -6.50 -14.14 -4.56
C ALA A 12 -7.28 -12.87 -4.50
N HIS A 13 -6.67 -11.88 -3.88
CA HIS A 13 -7.21 -10.52 -3.88
C HIS A 13 -6.72 -9.84 -5.14
N GLU A 14 -7.59 -9.05 -5.76
CA GLU A 14 -7.17 -8.16 -6.82
C GLU A 14 -7.08 -6.75 -6.26
N HIS A 15 -5.92 -6.14 -6.41
CA HIS A 15 -5.65 -4.81 -5.88
C HIS A 15 -5.52 -3.83 -7.03
N TYR A 16 -6.22 -2.73 -6.93
CA TYR A 16 -6.15 -1.70 -7.95
C TYR A 16 -5.80 -0.37 -7.31
N TYR A 17 -4.71 0.20 -7.75
CA TYR A 17 -4.36 1.54 -7.34
C TYR A 17 -5.32 2.51 -8.02
N ALA A 18 -6.04 3.29 -7.23
CA ALA A 18 -7.05 4.19 -7.73
C ALA A 18 -6.57 5.63 -7.86
N GLY A 19 -5.34 5.91 -7.43
CA GLY A 19 -4.79 7.26 -7.53
C GLY A 19 -4.52 7.86 -6.17
N PHE A 20 -4.30 9.16 -6.16
CA PHE A 20 -4.00 9.84 -4.92
C PHE A 20 -4.73 11.16 -4.87
N GLN A 21 -4.80 11.72 -3.66
CA GLN A 21 -5.39 13.03 -3.43
C GLN A 21 -4.48 13.79 -2.49
N VAL A 22 -4.14 15.03 -2.88
CA VAL A 22 -3.28 15.87 -2.05
C VAL A 22 -4.13 16.59 -1.04
N GLN A 23 -3.73 16.49 0.23
CA GLN A 23 -4.37 17.16 1.35
C GLN A 23 -3.44 18.25 1.86
N PRO A 24 -3.90 19.14 2.75
CA PRO A 24 -3.04 20.22 3.26
C PRO A 24 -1.74 19.74 3.89
N HIS A 25 -1.78 18.59 4.58
CA HIS A 25 -0.60 18.12 5.32
C HIS A 25 -0.19 16.71 4.93
N SER A 26 -0.81 16.15 3.92
CA SER A 26 -0.56 14.75 3.56
C SER A 26 -0.97 14.48 2.13
N ARG A 27 -0.66 13.28 1.69
CA ARG A 27 -1.13 12.74 0.43
C ARG A 27 -1.79 11.40 0.72
N ASP A 28 -3.00 11.23 0.24
CA ASP A 28 -3.78 10.01 0.44
C ASP A 28 -3.69 9.15 -0.80
N TYR A 29 -3.29 7.89 -0.63
CA TYR A 29 -3.24 6.93 -1.72
C TYR A 29 -4.41 5.99 -1.59
N SER A 30 -5.16 5.82 -2.66
CA SER A 30 -6.39 5.04 -2.66
C SER A 30 -6.22 3.74 -3.41
N TYR A 31 -6.80 2.67 -2.86
CA TYR A 31 -6.75 1.35 -3.45
C TYR A 31 -8.11 0.69 -3.34
N TYR A 32 -8.47 -0.06 -4.37
CA TYR A 32 -9.64 -0.92 -4.32
C TYR A 32 -9.19 -2.35 -4.25
N VAL A 33 -9.87 -3.12 -3.42
CA VAL A 33 -9.59 -4.54 -3.27
C VAL A 33 -10.86 -5.30 -3.61
N PHE A 34 -10.73 -6.26 -4.50
CA PHE A 34 -11.84 -7.07 -4.95
C PHE A 34 -11.54 -8.53 -4.59
N ASP A 35 -12.28 -9.08 -3.65
CA ASP A 35 -12.10 -10.48 -3.24
C ASP A 35 -13.46 -11.11 -2.98
N PRO A 36 -14.08 -11.62 -4.06
CA PRO A 36 -15.41 -12.23 -3.93
C PRO A 36 -15.41 -13.31 -2.86
N PRO A 37 -16.54 -13.54 -2.16
CA PRO A 37 -17.85 -12.95 -2.45
C PRO A 37 -18.08 -11.58 -1.84
N ARG A 38 -17.08 -10.98 -1.25
CA ARG A 38 -17.22 -9.66 -0.64
C ARG A 38 -17.41 -8.60 -1.72
N ALA A 39 -18.08 -7.51 -1.33
CA ALA A 39 -18.13 -6.34 -2.19
C ALA A 39 -16.75 -5.71 -2.25
N SER A 40 -16.50 -4.90 -3.27
CA SER A 40 -15.27 -4.15 -3.39
C SER A 40 -15.06 -3.30 -2.15
N ARG A 41 -13.82 -3.22 -1.68
CA ARG A 41 -13.47 -2.44 -0.53
C ARG A 41 -12.50 -1.34 -0.93
N HIS A 42 -12.64 -0.19 -0.31
CA HIS A 42 -11.80 0.97 -0.59
C HIS A 42 -10.90 1.22 0.61
N PHE A 43 -9.61 1.28 0.37
CA PHE A 43 -8.62 1.55 1.40
C PHE A 43 -7.85 2.80 1.06
N ILE A 44 -7.58 3.59 2.09
CA ILE A 44 -6.81 4.82 1.94
C ILE A 44 -5.61 4.76 2.88
N LEU A 45 -4.42 4.96 2.33
CA LEU A 45 -3.21 5.06 3.14
C LEU A 45 -2.65 6.46 2.98
N THR A 46 -2.40 7.09 4.11
CA THR A 46 -1.99 8.49 4.18
C THR A 46 -0.50 8.58 4.48
N VAL A 47 0.20 9.38 3.69
CA VAL A 47 1.62 9.69 3.93
C VAL A 47 1.74 11.19 4.15
N SER A 48 2.34 11.60 5.27
CA SER A 48 2.46 13.01 5.57
C SER A 48 3.40 13.71 4.60
N HIS A 49 3.17 15.00 4.36
CA HIS A 49 4.07 15.79 3.53
C HIS A 49 5.46 15.87 4.16
N GLN A 50 5.52 15.83 5.48
CA GLN A 50 6.78 15.84 6.19
C GLN A 50 7.61 14.61 5.84
N ALA A 51 6.97 13.47 5.62
CA ALA A 51 7.68 12.26 5.23
C ALA A 51 8.39 12.43 3.89
N PHE A 52 7.74 13.09 2.94
CA PHE A 52 8.38 13.34 1.65
C PHE A 52 9.57 14.27 1.78
N ALA A 53 9.45 15.27 2.64
CA ALA A 53 10.51 16.26 2.82
C ALA A 53 11.66 15.72 3.65
N GLU A 54 11.35 15.09 4.78
CA GLU A 54 12.38 14.70 5.75
C GLU A 54 12.90 13.29 5.52
N ARG A 55 12.04 12.38 5.05
CA ARG A 55 12.44 11.00 4.82
C ARG A 55 12.91 10.78 3.38
N GLN A 56 12.79 11.79 2.52
CA GLN A 56 13.30 11.74 1.15
C GLN A 56 12.71 10.57 0.36
N ILE A 57 11.41 10.36 0.52
CA ILE A 57 10.72 9.34 -0.25
C ILE A 57 10.03 10.02 -1.42
N PHE A 58 10.06 9.39 -2.59
CA PHE A 58 9.41 9.93 -3.78
C PHE A 58 7.93 9.56 -3.78
N TYR A 59 7.13 10.37 -4.46
CA TYR A 59 5.69 10.15 -4.50
C TYR A 59 5.34 8.77 -5.05
N GLN A 60 6.00 8.37 -6.13
CA GLN A 60 5.71 7.07 -6.73
C GLN A 60 6.16 5.92 -5.82
N ASP A 61 7.23 6.12 -5.07
CA ASP A 61 7.68 5.10 -4.13
C ASP A 61 6.71 4.98 -2.96
N ALA A 62 6.10 6.10 -2.56
CA ALA A 62 5.09 6.06 -1.50
C ALA A 62 3.88 5.24 -1.93
N ALA A 63 3.49 5.34 -3.20
CA ALA A 63 2.39 4.53 -3.71
C ALA A 63 2.74 3.04 -3.64
N ASP A 64 3.96 2.68 -3.99
CA ASP A 64 4.42 1.30 -3.91
C ASP A 64 4.47 0.81 -2.47
N LEU A 65 4.98 1.63 -1.57
CA LEU A 65 5.02 1.30 -0.15
C LEU A 65 3.62 1.05 0.38
N CYS A 66 2.69 1.93 0.08
CA CYS A 66 1.30 1.78 0.51
C CYS A 66 0.69 0.48 -0.02
N TYR A 67 0.98 0.17 -1.27
CA TYR A 67 0.51 -1.07 -1.87
C TYR A 67 1.05 -2.29 -1.11
N GLN A 68 2.33 -2.28 -0.77
CA GLN A 68 2.95 -3.38 -0.04
C GLN A 68 2.38 -3.52 1.36
N ILE A 69 2.13 -2.40 2.05
CA ILE A 69 1.53 -2.42 3.37
C ILE A 69 0.14 -3.05 3.30
N LEU A 70 -0.65 -2.61 2.34
CA LEU A 70 -2.00 -3.15 2.17
C LEU A 70 -1.96 -4.63 1.85
N GLN A 71 -1.07 -5.04 0.96
CA GLN A 71 -0.97 -6.43 0.56
C GLN A 71 -0.65 -7.34 1.75
N ARG A 72 0.32 -6.93 2.58
CA ARG A 72 0.65 -7.69 3.78
C ARG A 72 -0.50 -7.75 4.75
N ALA A 73 -1.17 -6.61 4.93
CA ALA A 73 -2.28 -6.54 5.87
C ALA A 73 -3.41 -7.47 5.44
N LEU A 74 -3.68 -7.55 4.13
CA LEU A 74 -4.72 -8.43 3.63
C LEU A 74 -4.40 -9.90 3.89
N LEU A 75 -3.12 -10.26 3.87
CA LEU A 75 -2.71 -11.64 4.14
C LEU A 75 -2.94 -12.04 5.59
N THR A 76 -2.99 -11.08 6.49
CA THR A 76 -3.17 -11.36 7.92
C THR A 76 -4.55 -11.01 8.42
N GLU A 77 -5.42 -10.52 7.55
CA GLU A 77 -6.77 -10.14 7.94
C GLU A 77 -7.58 -11.38 8.32
N THR A 78 -8.36 -11.28 9.40
CA THR A 78 -9.30 -12.31 9.81
C THR A 78 -10.62 -11.66 10.13
N GLU A 79 -11.65 -12.46 10.34
CA GLU A 79 -12.96 -11.94 10.74
C GLU A 79 -12.88 -11.22 12.08
N GLU A 80 -11.99 -11.68 12.95
CA GLU A 80 -11.80 -11.08 14.26
C GLU A 80 -10.96 -9.82 14.21
N ARG A 81 -10.16 -9.68 13.16
CA ARG A 81 -9.30 -8.52 12.96
C ARG A 81 -9.50 -7.98 11.56
N PRO A 82 -10.64 -7.32 11.36
CA PRO A 82 -10.89 -6.73 10.03
C PRO A 82 -9.90 -5.62 9.74
N LEU A 83 -9.64 -5.44 8.47
CA LEU A 83 -8.69 -4.44 8.05
C LEU A 83 -9.28 -3.04 8.20
N TRP A 84 -8.40 -2.12 8.55
CA TRP A 84 -8.74 -0.70 8.64
C TRP A 84 -9.11 -0.17 7.25
N PRO A 85 -10.08 0.75 7.14
CA PRO A 85 -10.36 1.40 5.85
C PRO A 85 -9.41 2.56 5.57
N HIS A 86 -8.82 3.13 6.62
CA HIS A 86 -7.91 4.26 6.49
C HIS A 86 -6.78 4.10 7.48
N ARG A 87 -5.57 4.33 7.02
CA ARG A 87 -4.39 4.17 7.85
C ARG A 87 -3.33 5.19 7.46
N THR A 88 -2.62 5.67 8.46
CA THR A 88 -1.45 6.53 8.24
C THR A 88 -0.19 5.68 8.27
N VAL A 89 0.66 5.87 7.26
CA VAL A 89 1.94 5.17 7.20
C VAL A 89 2.87 5.76 8.24
N SER A 90 3.51 4.90 9.03
CA SER A 90 4.37 5.34 10.11
C SER A 90 5.78 5.67 9.61
N ASP A 91 6.50 6.45 10.40
CA ASP A 91 7.91 6.74 10.10
C ASP A 91 8.74 5.47 10.05
N GLN A 92 8.42 4.52 10.92
CA GLN A 92 9.14 3.25 10.96
C GLN A 92 8.96 2.48 9.65
N GLU A 93 7.75 2.49 9.12
CA GLU A 93 7.48 1.83 7.85
C GLU A 93 8.21 2.52 6.69
N LEU A 94 8.27 3.84 6.74
CA LEU A 94 8.99 4.60 5.73
C LEU A 94 10.48 4.30 5.77
N ASP A 95 11.05 4.26 6.96
CA ASP A 95 12.47 3.98 7.11
C ASP A 95 12.80 2.56 6.66
N ALA A 96 11.94 1.61 6.99
CA ALA A 96 12.15 0.22 6.58
C ALA A 96 12.10 0.09 5.04
N TYR A 97 11.18 0.78 4.42
CA TYR A 97 11.07 0.75 2.96
C TYR A 97 12.33 1.32 2.32
N ARG A 98 12.79 2.46 2.82
CA ARG A 98 13.99 3.08 2.28
C ARG A 98 15.22 2.18 2.44
N ALA A 99 15.29 1.46 3.55
CA ALA A 99 16.41 0.57 3.79
C ALA A 99 16.47 -0.56 2.77
N THR A 100 15.31 -1.07 2.35
CA THR A 100 15.27 -2.17 1.40
C THR A 100 15.27 -1.71 -0.06
N HIS A 101 14.84 -0.47 -0.31
CA HIS A 101 14.70 0.04 -1.68
C HIS A 101 15.66 1.17 -1.96
N ARG A 102 16.70 1.30 -1.15
CA ARG A 102 17.69 2.34 -1.33
C ARG A 102 18.34 2.21 -2.70
N PRO A 103 18.42 3.29 -3.43
CA PRO A 103 19.15 3.25 -4.70
C PRO A 103 20.59 2.93 -4.44
N THR A 104 21.11 2.01 -5.16
CA THR A 104 22.51 1.65 -5.00
C THR A 104 23.37 2.50 -5.89
N ARG A 105 22.74 3.26 -6.51
CA ARG A 105 23.28 4.11 -7.25
C ARG A 105 24.02 5.12 -6.95
N LYS A 106 24.02 5.04 -6.31
CA LYS A 106 24.51 5.68 -5.98
C LYS A 106 25.61 5.62 -6.17
N LEU A 107 25.74 5.19 -6.41
CA LEU A 107 26.62 4.91 -6.52
C LEU A 107 27.31 5.15 -7.39
N SER A 108 27.26 5.24 -7.61
CA SER A 108 27.79 5.28 -8.25
C SER A 108 28.15 6.02 -8.96
N TRP A 109 28.32 6.38 -9.02
CA TRP A 109 28.68 7.00 -9.51
C TRP A 109 29.06 7.51 -9.61
#